data_6edb0f87c6e46e68ca631726e8b6af4a
#
_entry.id   6edb0f87c6e46e68ca631726e8b6af4a
#
_cell.length_a   1.000
_cell.length_b   1.000
_cell.length_c   1.000
_cell.angle_alpha   90.00
_cell.angle_beta   90.00
_cell.angle_gamma   90.00
#
_symmetry.space_group_name_H-M   'P 1'
#
loop_
_entity.id
_entity.type
_entity.pdbx_description
1 polymer ?
#
loop_
_entity_poly.entity_id
_entity_poly.type
_entity_poly.pdbx_seq_one_letter_code
_entity_poly.pdbx_strand_id
1 'polypeptide(L)'
;MEFIDEILRVKKPRMNISESLKEQYSAIAFKFGYFEAQSPCWLYFMRKDGTAAAFELQFGNVREFKSSLERLNKSGAQLCVFVTSSLAHTMRLEELRGLLYKSLEIKRQKYLLVDVENGRCLKVNFEWDAFERNMGAAPAEKSQLPVFREVRRKKIYGHRGEHKEQD
;
A
#
# COMPACT_ATOMS: atom_id res chain seq x y z
N MET A 1 6.36 18.00 11.22
CA MET A 1 6.70 16.63 10.85
C MET A 1 5.39 15.84 10.79
N GLU A 2 5.11 15.21 9.69
CA GLU A 2 3.85 14.52 9.48
C GLU A 2 3.89 13.08 10.01
N PHE A 3 2.73 12.52 10.35
CA PHE A 3 2.60 11.14 10.85
C PHE A 3 3.25 10.11 9.89
N ILE A 4 3.04 10.28 8.60
CA ILE A 4 3.61 9.42 7.57
C ILE A 4 5.14 9.47 7.57
N ASP A 5 5.74 10.66 7.76
CA ASP A 5 7.20 10.80 7.80
C ASP A 5 7.83 10.01 8.93
N GLU A 6 7.18 9.98 10.08
CA GLU A 6 7.65 9.17 11.22
C GLU A 6 7.48 7.66 10.96
N ILE A 7 6.38 7.24 10.34
CA ILE A 7 6.19 5.84 9.92
C ILE A 7 7.34 5.38 9.01
N LEU A 8 7.78 6.22 8.08
CA LEU A 8 8.85 5.90 7.14
C LEU A 8 10.24 5.83 7.76
N ARG A 9 10.42 6.36 8.96
CA ARG A 9 11.68 6.30 9.71
C ARG A 9 11.87 5.03 10.52
N VAL A 10 10.81 4.25 10.70
CA VAL A 10 10.87 2.98 11.41
C VAL A 10 11.79 2.02 10.65
N LYS A 11 12.72 1.42 11.37
CA LYS A 11 13.66 0.43 10.83
C LYS A 11 13.36 -0.94 11.42
N LYS A 12 13.59 -1.97 10.62
CA LYS A 12 13.42 -3.34 11.07
C LYS A 12 14.35 -3.63 12.25
N PRO A 13 13.82 -4.10 13.37
CA PRO A 13 14.61 -4.54 14.51
C PRO A 13 15.32 -5.87 14.21
N ARG A 14 16.38 -6.15 14.94
CA ARG A 14 17.15 -7.39 14.77
C ARG A 14 16.47 -8.61 15.39
N MET A 15 15.69 -8.41 16.44
CA MET A 15 15.03 -9.47 17.22
C MET A 15 13.57 -9.09 17.48
N ASN A 16 12.73 -10.10 17.70
CA ASN A 16 11.31 -9.92 18.02
C ASN A 16 10.63 -8.92 17.06
N ILE A 17 10.79 -9.14 15.77
CA ILE A 17 10.49 -8.17 14.72
C ILE A 17 9.06 -7.64 14.84
N SER A 18 8.07 -8.53 14.96
CA SER A 18 6.67 -8.15 15.04
C SER A 18 6.37 -7.28 16.25
N GLU A 19 6.81 -7.69 17.44
CA GLU A 19 6.58 -6.95 18.69
C GLU A 19 7.31 -5.61 18.71
N SER A 20 8.57 -5.60 18.30
CA SER A 20 9.34 -4.36 18.22
C SER A 20 8.79 -3.36 17.22
N LEU A 21 8.30 -3.81 16.06
CA LEU A 21 7.62 -2.95 15.09
C LEU A 21 6.30 -2.42 15.65
N LYS A 22 5.54 -3.29 16.34
CA LYS A 22 4.32 -2.89 17.01
C LYS A 22 4.57 -1.77 18.02
N GLU A 23 5.57 -1.92 18.89
CA GLU A 23 5.95 -0.91 19.86
C GLU A 23 6.34 0.42 19.21
N GLN A 24 7.16 0.38 18.15
CA GLN A 24 7.58 1.57 17.43
C GLN A 24 6.41 2.31 16.78
N TYR A 25 5.52 1.59 16.06
CA TYR A 25 4.35 2.20 15.44
C TYR A 25 3.35 2.72 16.46
N SER A 26 3.17 2.01 17.58
CA SER A 26 2.29 2.46 18.67
C SER A 26 2.82 3.74 19.33
N ALA A 27 4.12 3.84 19.55
CA ALA A 27 4.74 5.06 20.07
C ALA A 27 4.58 6.25 19.14
N ILE A 28 4.74 6.04 17.83
CA ILE A 28 4.51 7.06 16.82
C ILE A 28 3.04 7.48 16.81
N ALA A 29 2.13 6.52 16.76
CA ALA A 29 0.70 6.78 16.75
C ALA A 29 0.28 7.61 17.97
N PHE A 30 0.72 7.23 19.16
CA PHE A 30 0.45 7.96 20.39
C PHE A 30 0.98 9.41 20.34
N LYS A 31 2.18 9.63 19.81
CA LYS A 31 2.77 10.97 19.64
C LYS A 31 1.87 11.91 18.80
N PHE A 32 1.14 11.35 17.83
CA PHE A 32 0.22 12.10 16.96
C PHE A 32 -1.24 12.08 17.42
N GLY A 33 -1.49 11.67 18.65
CA GLY A 33 -2.83 11.70 19.26
C GLY A 33 -3.73 10.55 18.83
N TYR A 34 -3.15 9.46 18.30
CA TYR A 34 -3.88 8.24 18.05
C TYR A 34 -3.86 7.34 19.30
N PHE A 35 -4.86 6.50 19.42
CA PHE A 35 -4.92 5.41 20.40
C PHE A 35 -5.18 4.09 19.67
N GLU A 36 -4.64 3.01 20.21
CA GLU A 36 -4.87 1.66 19.67
C GLU A 36 -6.30 1.23 19.95
N ALA A 37 -6.97 0.69 18.94
CA ALA A 37 -8.32 0.16 19.03
C ALA A 37 -8.36 -1.29 18.51
N GLN A 38 -9.35 -2.04 18.94
CA GLN A 38 -9.52 -3.42 18.50
C GLN A 38 -9.96 -3.48 17.05
N SER A 39 -9.30 -4.33 16.28
CA SER A 39 -9.58 -4.58 14.87
C SER A 39 -9.02 -5.95 14.48
N PRO A 40 -9.53 -6.59 13.42
CA PRO A 40 -8.91 -7.78 12.85
C PRO A 40 -7.55 -7.50 12.17
N CYS A 41 -7.18 -6.23 11.97
CA CYS A 41 -5.86 -5.85 11.47
C CYS A 41 -4.77 -6.10 12.50
N TRP A 42 -3.52 -6.24 12.05
CA TRP A 42 -2.37 -6.38 12.93
C TRP A 42 -2.24 -5.22 13.92
N LEU A 43 -2.41 -3.97 13.45
CA LEU A 43 -2.53 -2.77 14.28
C LEU A 43 -3.64 -1.88 13.73
N TYR A 44 -4.36 -1.22 14.62
CA TYR A 44 -5.38 -0.26 14.26
C TYR A 44 -5.36 0.92 15.24
N PHE A 45 -5.20 2.10 14.71
CA PHE A 45 -5.11 3.34 15.47
C PHE A 45 -6.21 4.30 15.06
N MET A 46 -6.82 4.95 16.03
CA MET A 46 -7.89 5.92 15.82
C MET A 46 -7.61 7.19 16.60
N ARG A 47 -7.98 8.33 16.03
CA ARG A 47 -8.01 9.63 16.71
C ARG A 47 -9.43 9.97 17.14
N LYS A 48 -9.53 10.95 18.04
CA LYS A 48 -10.83 11.46 18.51
C LYS A 48 -11.70 12.07 17.41
N ASP A 49 -11.08 12.58 16.35
CA ASP A 49 -11.77 13.12 15.17
C ASP A 49 -12.28 12.04 14.20
N GLY A 50 -12.10 10.76 14.52
CA GLY A 50 -12.49 9.64 13.69
C GLY A 50 -11.48 9.26 12.61
N THR A 51 -10.37 9.99 12.48
CA THR A 51 -9.29 9.60 11.56
C THR A 51 -8.65 8.30 12.06
N ALA A 52 -8.46 7.33 11.16
CA ALA A 52 -7.92 6.03 11.50
C ALA A 52 -6.83 5.58 10.54
N ALA A 53 -5.88 4.82 11.08
CA ALA A 53 -4.81 4.17 10.35
C ALA A 53 -4.78 2.68 10.72
N ALA A 54 -4.75 1.81 9.73
CA ALA A 54 -4.68 0.37 9.89
C ALA A 54 -3.38 -0.18 9.29
N PHE A 55 -2.77 -1.13 9.95
CA PHE A 55 -1.48 -1.71 9.55
C PHE A 55 -1.60 -3.21 9.43
N GLU A 56 -0.95 -3.75 8.42
CA GLU A 56 -0.73 -5.19 8.24
C GLU A 56 0.74 -5.49 8.03
N LEU A 57 1.20 -6.54 8.70
CA LEU A 57 2.55 -7.05 8.55
C LEU A 57 2.57 -8.05 7.38
N GLN A 58 3.22 -7.68 6.29
CA GLN A 58 3.27 -8.48 5.07
C GLN A 58 4.68 -9.05 4.87
N PHE A 59 4.95 -10.15 5.55
CA PHE A 59 6.17 -10.93 5.39
C PHE A 59 5.91 -12.32 4.79
N GLY A 60 4.71 -12.53 4.30
CA GLY A 60 4.26 -13.79 3.75
C GLY A 60 4.03 -13.78 2.23
N ASN A 61 3.21 -14.70 1.78
CA ASN A 61 2.94 -14.96 0.38
C ASN A 61 1.70 -14.18 -0.15
N VAL A 62 1.36 -14.40 -1.42
CA VAL A 62 0.23 -13.75 -2.09
C VAL A 62 -1.12 -14.00 -1.41
N ARG A 63 -1.33 -15.18 -0.81
CA ARG A 63 -2.60 -15.48 -0.10
C ARG A 63 -2.73 -14.62 1.15
N GLU A 64 -1.65 -14.49 1.89
CA GLU A 64 -1.60 -13.64 3.08
C GLU A 64 -1.82 -12.18 2.71
N PHE A 65 -1.25 -11.72 1.60
CA PHE A 65 -1.50 -10.38 1.08
C PHE A 65 -2.99 -10.12 0.82
N LYS A 66 -3.69 -11.04 0.17
CA LYS A 66 -5.13 -10.90 -0.09
C LYS A 66 -5.93 -10.82 1.21
N SER A 67 -5.63 -11.66 2.17
CA SER A 67 -6.29 -11.65 3.47
C SER A 67 -6.01 -10.35 4.24
N SER A 68 -4.78 -9.87 4.20
CA SER A 68 -4.38 -8.59 4.79
C SER A 68 -5.11 -7.41 4.13
N LEU A 69 -5.20 -7.41 2.80
CA LEU A 69 -5.92 -6.39 2.06
C LEU A 69 -7.42 -6.36 2.42
N GLU A 70 -8.04 -7.52 2.54
CA GLU A 70 -9.44 -7.62 2.96
C GLU A 70 -9.65 -7.03 4.37
N ARG A 71 -8.77 -7.34 5.31
CA ARG A 71 -8.84 -6.77 6.68
C ARG A 71 -8.69 -5.26 6.65
N LEU A 72 -7.70 -4.74 5.91
CA LEU A 72 -7.50 -3.30 5.74
C LEU A 72 -8.73 -2.63 5.13
N ASN A 73 -9.28 -3.21 4.07
CA ASN A 73 -10.47 -2.67 3.41
C ASN A 73 -11.70 -2.66 4.31
N LYS A 74 -11.87 -3.68 5.14
CA LYS A 74 -12.99 -3.79 6.10
C LYS A 74 -12.82 -2.87 7.31
N SER A 75 -11.59 -2.45 7.62
CA SER A 75 -11.30 -1.61 8.78
C SER A 75 -11.93 -0.22 8.70
N GLY A 76 -12.19 0.28 7.50
CA GLY A 76 -12.67 1.65 7.28
C GLY A 76 -11.62 2.73 7.54
N ALA A 77 -10.37 2.37 7.77
CA ALA A 77 -9.28 3.33 7.97
C ALA A 77 -9.01 4.15 6.71
N GLN A 78 -8.74 5.43 6.87
CA GLN A 78 -8.38 6.32 5.76
C GLN A 78 -6.95 6.04 5.27
N LEU A 79 -6.06 5.62 6.16
CA LEU A 79 -4.69 5.22 5.83
C LEU A 79 -4.52 3.72 6.12
N CYS A 80 -4.14 2.98 5.11
CA CYS A 80 -3.82 1.55 5.16
C CYS A 80 -2.33 1.34 4.91
N VAL A 81 -1.62 0.71 5.83
CA VAL A 81 -0.17 0.53 5.75
C VAL A 81 0.17 -0.95 5.66
N PHE A 82 0.85 -1.34 4.60
CA PHE A 82 1.54 -2.63 4.50
C PHE A 82 2.99 -2.47 4.91
N VAL A 83 3.38 -3.16 5.95
CA VAL A 83 4.76 -3.21 6.43
C VAL A 83 5.41 -4.47 5.89
N THR A 84 6.44 -4.32 5.07
CA THR A 84 7.16 -5.43 4.45
C THR A 84 8.66 -5.32 4.65
N SER A 85 9.40 -6.35 4.28
CA SER A 85 10.86 -6.41 4.35
C SER A 85 11.40 -7.07 3.08
N SER A 86 12.29 -6.38 2.38
CA SER A 86 12.90 -6.89 1.15
C SER A 86 13.85 -8.08 1.36
N LEU A 87 14.31 -8.31 2.58
CA LEU A 87 15.16 -9.47 2.92
C LEU A 87 14.38 -10.72 3.34
N ALA A 88 13.13 -10.55 3.78
CA ALA A 88 12.25 -11.70 3.90
C ALA A 88 11.90 -12.19 2.48
N HIS A 89 11.67 -13.48 2.25
CA HIS A 89 11.23 -14.03 0.97
C HIS A 89 9.84 -13.52 0.57
N THR A 90 9.70 -12.21 0.54
CA THR A 90 8.45 -11.48 0.33
C THR A 90 8.46 -10.80 -1.04
N MET A 91 7.29 -10.47 -1.49
CA MET A 91 7.12 -9.72 -2.72
C MET A 91 7.81 -8.34 -2.61
N ARG A 92 8.37 -7.91 -3.71
CA ARG A 92 8.91 -6.55 -3.83
C ARG A 92 7.77 -5.53 -3.74
N LEU A 93 8.09 -4.30 -3.33
CA LEU A 93 7.09 -3.22 -3.23
C LEU A 93 6.32 -3.00 -4.54
N GLU A 94 7.01 -3.10 -5.67
CA GLU A 94 6.41 -2.94 -7.00
C GLU A 94 5.42 -4.05 -7.33
N GLU A 95 5.69 -5.28 -6.90
CA GLU A 95 4.79 -6.43 -7.05
C GLU A 95 3.55 -6.27 -6.16
N LEU A 96 3.74 -5.85 -4.91
CA LEU A 96 2.65 -5.54 -3.99
C LEU A 96 1.76 -4.44 -4.54
N ARG A 97 2.36 -3.38 -5.08
CA ARG A 97 1.61 -2.31 -5.73
C ARG A 97 0.81 -2.83 -6.92
N GLY A 98 1.40 -3.68 -7.74
CA GLY A 98 0.71 -4.30 -8.88
C GLY A 98 -0.48 -5.14 -8.47
N LEU A 99 -0.35 -5.94 -7.41
CA LEU A 99 -1.44 -6.74 -6.84
C LEU A 99 -2.52 -5.85 -6.22
N LEU A 100 -2.12 -4.79 -5.54
CA LEU A 100 -3.04 -3.82 -4.96
C LEU A 100 -3.91 -3.19 -6.05
N TYR A 101 -3.34 -2.69 -7.13
CA TYR A 101 -4.09 -2.12 -8.27
C TYR A 101 -5.06 -3.12 -8.92
N LYS A 102 -4.70 -4.39 -9.00
CA LYS A 102 -5.60 -5.43 -9.52
C LYS A 102 -6.76 -5.75 -8.59
N SER A 103 -6.59 -5.53 -7.30
CA SER A 103 -7.55 -5.93 -6.25
C SER A 103 -8.37 -4.75 -5.72
N LEU A 104 -8.02 -3.51 -6.09
CA LEU A 104 -8.76 -2.34 -5.65
C LEU A 104 -10.14 -2.31 -6.30
N GLU A 105 -11.14 -2.63 -5.49
CA GLU A 105 -12.42 -1.98 -5.63
C GLU A 105 -12.19 -0.49 -5.37
N ILE A 106 -12.88 0.38 -6.11
CA ILE A 106 -12.74 1.85 -6.05
C ILE A 106 -13.04 2.35 -4.63
N LYS A 107 -12.06 2.25 -3.74
CA LYS A 107 -12.16 2.76 -2.37
C LYS A 107 -11.23 3.95 -2.22
N ARG A 108 -11.72 4.99 -1.58
CA ARG A 108 -10.97 6.24 -1.30
C ARG A 108 -9.89 6.07 -0.22
N GLN A 109 -9.52 4.86 0.11
CA GLN A 109 -8.46 4.59 1.07
C GLN A 109 -7.09 4.89 0.46
N LYS A 110 -6.22 5.43 1.27
CA LYS A 110 -4.81 5.62 0.91
C LYS A 110 -4.02 4.42 1.38
N TYR A 111 -3.13 3.93 0.53
CA TYR A 111 -2.27 2.80 0.87
C TYR A 111 -0.81 3.24 0.87
N LEU A 112 -0.11 2.84 1.91
CA LEU A 112 1.32 3.05 2.08
C LEU A 112 2.00 1.69 2.14
N LEU A 113 2.86 1.41 1.18
CA LEU A 113 3.68 0.21 1.16
C LEU A 113 5.07 0.58 1.68
N VAL A 114 5.46 0.01 2.81
CA VAL A 114 6.71 0.37 3.50
C VAL A 114 7.65 -0.82 3.56
N ASP A 115 8.86 -0.66 3.04
CA ASP A 115 9.96 -1.60 3.23
C ASP A 115 10.83 -1.15 4.40
N VAL A 116 10.71 -1.82 5.52
CA VAL A 116 11.44 -1.48 6.77
C VAL A 116 12.93 -1.82 6.73
N GLU A 117 13.39 -2.58 5.73
CA GLU A 117 14.81 -2.85 5.55
C GLU A 117 15.54 -1.65 4.95
N ASN A 118 14.97 -1.12 3.86
CA ASN A 118 15.62 -0.11 3.03
C ASN A 118 15.06 1.30 3.25
N GLY A 119 14.01 1.44 4.07
CA GLY A 119 13.33 2.72 4.26
C GLY A 119 12.64 3.24 2.99
N ARG A 120 12.34 2.35 2.04
CA ARG A 120 11.60 2.68 0.81
C ARG A 120 10.11 2.61 1.05
N CYS A 121 9.37 3.45 0.34
CA CYS A 121 7.92 3.36 0.34
C CYS A 121 7.33 3.64 -1.04
N LEU A 122 6.13 3.12 -1.24
CA LEU A 122 5.26 3.48 -2.37
C LEU A 122 3.93 3.97 -1.83
N LYS A 123 3.43 5.05 -2.38
CA LYS A 123 2.14 5.66 -2.04
C LYS A 123 1.13 5.36 -3.14
N VAL A 124 -0.05 4.89 -2.75
CA VAL A 124 -1.15 4.57 -3.66
C VAL A 124 -2.39 5.35 -3.24
N ASN A 125 -3.05 5.99 -4.17
CA ASN A 125 -4.23 6.86 -3.99
C ASN A 125 -3.98 8.16 -3.21
N PHE A 126 -2.73 8.59 -3.05
CA PHE A 126 -2.41 9.85 -2.39
C PHE A 126 -2.67 11.07 -3.27
N GLU A 127 -2.63 10.92 -4.57
CA GLU A 127 -2.93 11.95 -5.56
C GLU A 127 -4.38 12.44 -5.52
N TRP A 128 -5.30 11.63 -4.97
CA TRP A 128 -6.71 12.01 -4.85
C TRP A 128 -6.93 13.27 -4.02
N ASP A 129 -6.18 13.45 -2.95
CA ASP A 129 -6.31 14.66 -2.13
C ASP A 129 -5.89 15.93 -2.88
N ALA A 130 -4.89 15.83 -3.74
CA ALA A 130 -4.47 16.94 -4.58
C ALA A 130 -5.54 17.26 -5.63
N PHE A 131 -6.15 16.25 -6.20
CA PHE A 131 -7.24 16.38 -7.14
C PHE A 131 -8.49 17.01 -6.48
N GLU A 132 -8.92 16.50 -5.33
CA GLU A 132 -10.07 17.02 -4.60
C GLU A 132 -9.87 18.48 -4.17
N ARG A 133 -8.64 18.86 -3.74
CA ARG A 133 -8.32 20.24 -3.40
C ARG A 133 -8.36 21.19 -4.58
N ASN A 134 -7.96 20.74 -5.75
CA ASN A 134 -7.89 21.58 -6.95
C ASN A 134 -9.23 21.71 -7.68
N MET A 135 -10.12 20.73 -7.53
CA MET A 135 -11.39 20.68 -8.27
C MET A 135 -12.63 21.03 -7.43
N GLY A 136 -12.44 21.35 -6.13
CA GLY A 136 -13.57 21.38 -5.19
C GLY A 136 -14.13 19.98 -4.98
N ALA A 137 -15.08 19.78 -4.06
CA ALA A 137 -15.62 18.46 -3.78
C ALA A 137 -16.12 17.82 -5.07
N ALA A 138 -15.41 16.79 -5.55
CA ALA A 138 -15.82 16.09 -6.75
C ALA A 138 -17.18 15.44 -6.51
N PRO A 139 -18.13 15.52 -7.47
CA PRO A 139 -19.39 14.85 -7.34
C PRO A 139 -19.15 13.35 -7.16
N ALA A 140 -19.84 12.74 -6.21
CA ALA A 140 -19.64 11.36 -5.75
C ALA A 140 -19.78 10.28 -6.86
N GLU A 141 -20.24 10.65 -8.04
CA GLU A 141 -20.58 9.73 -9.12
C GLU A 141 -19.52 9.57 -10.22
N LYS A 142 -18.40 10.25 -10.15
CA LYS A 142 -17.36 10.14 -11.19
C LYS A 142 -15.97 9.92 -10.61
N SER A 143 -15.83 8.90 -9.80
CA SER A 143 -14.51 8.32 -9.54
C SER A 143 -14.08 7.48 -10.75
N GLN A 144 -13.77 8.14 -11.85
CA GLN A 144 -12.91 7.49 -12.81
C GLN A 144 -11.54 7.45 -12.14
N LEU A 145 -11.14 6.25 -11.70
CA LEU A 145 -9.74 5.95 -11.44
C LEU A 145 -8.94 6.57 -12.57
N PRO A 146 -7.79 7.22 -12.28
CA PRO A 146 -6.87 7.49 -13.35
C PRO A 146 -6.69 6.17 -14.07
N VAL A 147 -7.23 6.10 -15.28
CA VAL A 147 -7.04 4.93 -16.13
C VAL A 147 -5.55 4.91 -16.36
N PHE A 148 -4.83 4.09 -15.60
CA PHE A 148 -3.49 3.72 -15.98
C PHE A 148 -3.66 3.13 -17.37
N ARG A 149 -3.36 3.93 -18.38
CA ARG A 149 -3.20 3.40 -19.71
C ARG A 149 -2.18 2.31 -19.55
N GLU A 150 -2.63 1.07 -19.56
CA GLU A 150 -1.73 -0.03 -19.81
C GLU A 150 -0.90 0.44 -20.99
N VAL A 151 0.36 0.66 -20.75
CA VAL A 151 1.31 0.77 -21.87
C VAL A 151 1.23 -0.60 -22.47
N ARG A 152 0.34 -0.73 -23.47
CA ARG A 152 0.27 -1.93 -24.29
C ARG A 152 1.69 -2.10 -24.80
N ARG A 153 2.41 -3.03 -24.22
CA ARG A 153 3.65 -3.52 -24.81
C ARG A 153 3.24 -3.97 -26.20
N LYS A 154 3.55 -3.15 -27.20
CA LYS A 154 3.48 -3.59 -28.57
C LYS A 154 4.28 -4.87 -28.63
N LYS A 155 3.61 -5.99 -28.76
CA LYS A 155 4.27 -7.24 -29.14
C LYS A 155 4.92 -6.91 -30.47
N ILE A 156 6.22 -6.72 -30.45
CA ILE A 156 7.03 -6.69 -31.66
C ILE A 156 7.03 -8.16 -32.11
N TYR A 157 6.08 -8.49 -32.97
CA TYR A 157 6.16 -9.72 -33.72
C TYR A 157 7.34 -9.54 -34.66
N GLY A 158 8.43 -10.19 -34.34
CA GLY A 158 9.53 -10.34 -35.24
C GLY A 158 9.02 -10.97 -36.52
N HIS A 159 9.21 -10.28 -37.62
CA HIS A 159 9.06 -10.85 -38.93
C HIS A 159 9.95 -12.08 -39.03
N ARG A 160 9.35 -13.25 -39.03
CA ARG A 160 10.00 -14.46 -39.53
C ARG A 160 10.24 -14.24 -41.00
N GLY A 161 11.50 -14.07 -41.36
CA GLY A 161 11.91 -14.07 -42.76
C GLY A 161 11.55 -15.39 -43.40
N GLU A 162 10.81 -15.33 -44.45
CA GLU A 162 10.58 -16.43 -45.35
C GLU A 162 11.90 -16.76 -46.04
N HIS A 163 12.49 -17.90 -45.70
CA HIS A 163 13.50 -18.55 -46.55
C HIS A 163 12.78 -19.07 -47.80
N LYS A 164 12.96 -18.40 -48.90
CA LYS A 164 12.73 -19.00 -50.20
C LYS A 164 13.92 -19.88 -50.54
N GLU A 165 13.69 -21.18 -50.50
CA GLU A 165 14.53 -22.13 -51.22
C GLU A 165 14.30 -21.87 -52.72
N GLN A 166 15.36 -21.63 -53.45
CA GLN A 166 15.45 -21.74 -54.87
C GLN A 166 16.38 -22.87 -55.22
N ASP A 167 15.85 -23.77 -56.07
CA ASP A 167 16.55 -24.88 -56.73
C ASP A 167 17.75 -24.47 -57.53
#